data_f29b77ddd9821e7977734a4094a29483
#
_entry.id   f29b77ddd9821e7977734a4094a29483
#
_cell.length_a   1.000
_cell.length_b   1.000
_cell.length_c   1.000
_cell.angle_alpha   90.00
_cell.angle_beta   90.00
_cell.angle_gamma   90.00
#
_symmetry.space_group_name_H-M   'P 1'
#
loop_
_entity.id
_entity.type
_entity.pdbx_description
1 polymer ?
#
loop_
_entity_poly.entity_id
_entity_poly.type
_entity_poly.pdbx_seq_one_letter_code
_entity_poly.pdbx_strand_id
1 'polypeptide(L)'
;RVLFISMIAMLSFNTVATAGSALNDILSSGKLLAGTTGDFNPFSIRDAETNKYKGYDIDIMTELAKDMEVEIEFVPTDWKTIVNGVVAGKYHITGSASIKASRMKAAGFSESYLSVNFKPFTTADKVGNFDGWDSINQSGVVVATTLGTAMEPMVKAWFPNAEIKSVEAPARGYQEVLAGRADVFVTSNLEGSTLKATYSEVKEISIDAPRAPTPLAMLLPQDDQVWINFVNHWIKIKQAKGFFKQMAEKWGL
;
A
#
# COMPACT_ATOMS: atom_id res chain seq x y z
N ARG A 1 10.99 -71.15 -30.29
CA ARG A 1 10.09 -70.27 -29.52
C ARG A 1 10.81 -68.97 -29.27
N VAL A 2 10.45 -67.88 -29.99
CA VAL A 2 10.99 -66.53 -29.82
C VAL A 2 9.96 -65.80 -28.99
N LEU A 3 10.38 -65.31 -27.80
CA LEU A 3 9.57 -64.41 -26.93
C LEU A 3 9.73 -63.00 -27.42
N PHE A 4 8.66 -62.39 -27.92
CA PHE A 4 8.58 -60.92 -28.11
C PHE A 4 8.20 -60.28 -26.78
N ILE A 5 9.13 -59.51 -26.19
CA ILE A 5 8.85 -58.65 -25.05
C ILE A 5 8.43 -57.30 -25.61
N SER A 6 7.11 -56.99 -25.55
CA SER A 6 6.58 -55.66 -25.88
C SER A 6 6.86 -54.70 -24.72
N MET A 7 7.78 -53.79 -24.92
CA MET A 7 8.07 -52.70 -23.99
C MET A 7 7.05 -51.57 -24.22
N ILE A 8 6.04 -51.51 -23.37
CA ILE A 8 5.09 -50.39 -23.35
C ILE A 8 5.76 -49.20 -22.66
N ALA A 9 6.16 -48.20 -23.45
CA ALA A 9 6.63 -46.91 -22.91
C ALA A 9 5.42 -46.11 -22.37
N MET A 10 5.28 -46.05 -21.06
CA MET A 10 4.33 -45.12 -20.43
C MET A 10 4.85 -43.72 -20.61
N LEU A 11 4.28 -42.95 -21.53
CA LEU A 11 4.43 -41.48 -21.58
C LEU A 11 3.66 -40.89 -20.40
N SER A 12 4.39 -40.53 -19.36
CA SER A 12 3.86 -39.68 -18.28
C SER A 12 3.62 -38.28 -18.83
N PHE A 13 2.38 -37.95 -19.15
CA PHE A 13 1.97 -36.57 -19.38
C PHE A 13 2.03 -35.84 -18.04
N ASN A 14 3.10 -35.10 -17.82
CA ASN A 14 3.12 -34.10 -16.77
C ASN A 14 2.14 -32.96 -17.19
N THR A 15 0.92 -33.01 -16.71
CA THR A 15 0.02 -31.88 -16.76
C THR A 15 0.62 -30.82 -15.86
N VAL A 16 1.24 -29.79 -16.44
CA VAL A 16 1.53 -28.55 -15.72
C VAL A 16 0.17 -27.98 -15.37
N ALA A 17 -0.22 -28.10 -14.11
CA ALA A 17 -1.36 -27.38 -13.59
C ALA A 17 -1.00 -25.87 -13.71
N THR A 18 -1.53 -25.20 -14.71
CA THR A 18 -1.53 -23.74 -14.75
C THR A 18 -2.35 -23.30 -13.54
N ALA A 19 -1.72 -22.61 -12.60
CA ALA A 19 -2.46 -21.95 -11.52
C ALA A 19 -3.57 -21.11 -12.16
N GLY A 20 -4.81 -21.33 -11.73
CA GLY A 20 -5.95 -20.56 -12.23
C GLY A 20 -5.76 -19.08 -11.93
N SER A 21 -6.34 -18.20 -12.76
CA SER A 21 -6.35 -16.77 -12.47
C SER A 21 -7.15 -16.49 -11.20
N ALA A 22 -6.67 -15.59 -10.35
CA ALA A 22 -7.41 -15.09 -9.19
C ALA A 22 -8.82 -14.60 -9.55
N LEU A 23 -9.01 -14.07 -10.77
CA LEU A 23 -10.34 -13.70 -11.26
C LEU A 23 -11.30 -14.91 -11.25
N ASN A 24 -10.86 -16.06 -11.74
CA ASN A 24 -11.68 -17.26 -11.77
C ASN A 24 -11.97 -17.78 -10.35
N ASP A 25 -10.99 -17.73 -9.47
CA ASP A 25 -11.12 -18.14 -8.07
C ASP A 25 -12.12 -17.23 -7.32
N ILE A 26 -12.02 -15.92 -7.52
CA ILE A 26 -12.96 -14.94 -6.96
C ILE A 26 -14.39 -15.20 -7.44
N LEU A 27 -14.59 -15.35 -8.76
CA LEU A 27 -15.92 -15.58 -9.34
C LEU A 27 -16.52 -16.92 -8.90
N SER A 28 -15.71 -17.99 -8.82
CA SER A 28 -16.19 -19.31 -8.40
C SER A 28 -16.48 -19.41 -6.90
N SER A 29 -15.68 -18.72 -6.06
CA SER A 29 -15.89 -18.67 -4.62
C SER A 29 -16.94 -17.65 -4.19
N GLY A 30 -17.29 -16.70 -5.07
CA GLY A 30 -18.15 -15.57 -4.75
C GLY A 30 -17.53 -14.56 -3.78
N LYS A 31 -16.20 -14.56 -3.63
CA LYS A 31 -15.53 -13.74 -2.61
C LYS A 31 -14.22 -13.11 -3.10
N LEU A 32 -14.10 -11.79 -2.93
CA LEU A 32 -12.86 -11.02 -3.11
C LEU A 32 -12.15 -10.87 -1.76
N LEU A 33 -10.94 -11.41 -1.62
CA LEU A 33 -10.09 -11.19 -0.46
C LEU A 33 -9.18 -9.98 -0.72
N ALA A 34 -9.29 -8.94 0.12
CA ALA A 34 -8.52 -7.70 0.00
C ALA A 34 -7.62 -7.49 1.22
N GLY A 35 -6.30 -7.50 1.02
CA GLY A 35 -5.33 -7.20 2.07
C GLY A 35 -5.37 -5.72 2.44
N THR A 36 -5.42 -5.40 3.74
CA THR A 36 -5.42 -4.02 4.22
C THR A 36 -4.63 -3.86 5.51
N THR A 37 -3.87 -2.77 5.63
CA THR A 37 -3.04 -2.50 6.81
C THR A 37 -3.81 -1.82 7.94
N GLY A 38 -4.86 -1.06 7.62
CA GLY A 38 -5.70 -0.38 8.58
C GLY A 38 -5.03 0.75 9.37
N ASP A 39 -3.87 1.21 8.92
CA ASP A 39 -3.06 2.24 9.58
C ASP A 39 -2.70 3.43 8.69
N PHE A 40 -3.21 3.49 7.45
CA PHE A 40 -2.89 4.51 6.46
C PHE A 40 -4.09 5.45 6.23
N ASN A 41 -4.24 6.45 7.09
CA ASN A 41 -5.32 7.44 7.02
C ASN A 41 -5.06 8.47 5.89
N PRO A 42 -6.04 8.79 5.00
CA PRO A 42 -7.44 8.34 4.97
C PRO A 42 -7.71 7.12 4.06
N PHE A 43 -6.69 6.40 3.64
CA PHE A 43 -6.79 5.29 2.68
C PHE A 43 -7.39 4.03 3.30
N SER A 44 -6.87 3.63 4.46
CA SER A 44 -7.27 2.44 5.19
C SER A 44 -7.13 2.69 6.69
N ILE A 45 -8.24 2.69 7.40
CA ILE A 45 -8.31 2.93 8.84
C ILE A 45 -9.05 1.77 9.48
N ARG A 46 -8.45 1.12 10.46
CA ARG A 46 -9.10 0.12 11.30
C ARG A 46 -9.69 0.80 12.54
N ASP A 47 -10.98 0.66 12.71
CA ASP A 47 -11.66 1.07 13.93
C ASP A 47 -11.33 0.08 15.07
N ALA A 48 -10.78 0.58 16.17
CA ALA A 48 -10.30 -0.25 17.27
C ALA A 48 -11.43 -0.94 18.06
N GLU A 49 -12.63 -0.36 18.09
CA GLU A 49 -13.77 -0.88 18.84
C GLU A 49 -14.52 -1.95 18.05
N THR A 50 -14.78 -1.66 16.77
CA THR A 50 -15.59 -2.52 15.92
C THR A 50 -14.77 -3.47 15.05
N ASN A 51 -13.45 -3.28 14.97
CA ASN A 51 -12.54 -3.95 14.05
C ASN A 51 -12.90 -3.80 12.56
N LYS A 52 -13.79 -2.89 12.22
CA LYS A 52 -14.17 -2.60 10.84
C LYS A 52 -13.18 -1.65 10.18
N TYR A 53 -13.04 -1.80 8.88
CA TYR A 53 -12.21 -0.92 8.06
C TYR A 53 -13.05 0.16 7.39
N LYS A 54 -12.47 1.35 7.22
CA LYS A 54 -13.00 2.47 6.44
C LYS A 54 -11.86 3.19 5.75
N GLY A 55 -12.15 3.93 4.69
CA GLY A 55 -11.15 4.71 3.97
C GLY A 55 -11.34 4.67 2.46
N TYR A 56 -10.55 5.46 1.78
CA TYR A 56 -10.57 5.58 0.32
C TYR A 56 -10.39 4.20 -0.37
N ASP A 57 -9.37 3.43 0.03
CA ASP A 57 -9.11 2.10 -0.53
C ASP A 57 -10.22 1.10 -0.20
N ILE A 58 -10.80 1.22 0.99
CA ILE A 58 -11.90 0.35 1.44
C ILE A 58 -13.13 0.54 0.53
N ASP A 59 -13.48 1.80 0.25
CA ASP A 59 -14.59 2.11 -0.65
C ASP A 59 -14.32 1.64 -2.09
N ILE A 60 -13.10 1.85 -2.59
CA ILE A 60 -12.71 1.42 -3.94
C ILE A 60 -12.78 -0.10 -4.08
N MET A 61 -12.22 -0.85 -3.15
CA MET A 61 -12.23 -2.32 -3.22
C MET A 61 -13.64 -2.90 -2.98
N THR A 62 -14.45 -2.22 -2.17
CA THR A 62 -15.88 -2.58 -1.99
C THR A 62 -16.67 -2.38 -3.28
N GLU A 63 -16.44 -1.27 -4.00
CA GLU A 63 -17.09 -1.04 -5.29
C GLU A 63 -16.60 -2.03 -6.38
N LEU A 64 -15.31 -2.42 -6.35
CA LEU A 64 -14.80 -3.47 -7.23
C LEU A 64 -15.53 -4.79 -6.99
N ALA A 65 -15.65 -5.24 -5.74
CA ALA A 65 -16.36 -6.47 -5.39
C ALA A 65 -17.84 -6.41 -5.79
N LYS A 66 -18.50 -5.27 -5.60
CA LYS A 66 -19.87 -5.03 -6.01
C LYS A 66 -20.06 -5.15 -7.53
N ASP A 67 -19.15 -4.55 -8.33
CA ASP A 67 -19.22 -4.68 -9.79
C ASP A 67 -18.92 -6.10 -10.28
N MET A 68 -18.22 -6.90 -9.48
CA MET A 68 -17.99 -8.32 -9.72
C MET A 68 -19.11 -9.22 -9.20
N GLU A 69 -20.13 -8.65 -8.52
CA GLU A 69 -21.25 -9.36 -7.88
C GLU A 69 -20.76 -10.42 -6.87
N VAL A 70 -19.69 -10.10 -6.11
CA VAL A 70 -19.11 -10.97 -5.08
C VAL A 70 -19.04 -10.26 -3.72
N GLU A 71 -18.92 -11.05 -2.66
CA GLU A 71 -18.65 -10.52 -1.32
C GLU A 71 -17.20 -10.02 -1.22
N ILE A 72 -16.96 -9.01 -0.36
CA ILE A 72 -15.60 -8.58 0.00
C ILE A 72 -15.27 -9.00 1.42
N GLU A 73 -14.05 -9.50 1.61
CA GLU A 73 -13.45 -9.75 2.91
C GLU A 73 -12.12 -9.02 3.02
N PHE A 74 -11.98 -8.15 4.02
CA PHE A 74 -10.74 -7.45 4.30
C PHE A 74 -9.85 -8.30 5.21
N VAL A 75 -8.67 -8.69 4.69
CA VAL A 75 -7.68 -9.52 5.37
C VAL A 75 -6.62 -8.62 6.01
N PRO A 76 -6.45 -8.66 7.35
CA PRO A 76 -5.42 -7.86 8.02
C PRO A 76 -4.01 -8.21 7.52
N THR A 77 -3.21 -7.19 7.24
CA THR A 77 -1.79 -7.33 6.91
C THR A 77 -1.00 -6.14 7.44
N ASP A 78 0.30 -6.11 7.23
CA ASP A 78 1.19 -4.99 7.55
C ASP A 78 2.11 -4.65 6.37
N TRP A 79 2.83 -3.54 6.45
CA TRP A 79 3.70 -3.06 5.38
C TRP A 79 4.89 -3.97 5.08
N LYS A 80 5.35 -4.79 6.04
CA LYS A 80 6.45 -5.76 5.84
C LYS A 80 5.97 -6.98 5.06
N THR A 81 4.72 -7.38 5.25
CA THR A 81 4.16 -8.63 4.74
C THR A 81 3.22 -8.45 3.54
N ILE A 82 2.86 -7.20 3.20
CA ILE A 82 1.87 -6.90 2.14
C ILE A 82 2.20 -7.55 0.78
N VAL A 83 3.47 -7.58 0.38
CA VAL A 83 3.91 -8.24 -0.87
C VAL A 83 3.83 -9.76 -0.73
N ASN A 84 4.36 -10.29 0.37
CA ASN A 84 4.38 -11.75 0.60
C ASN A 84 2.96 -12.33 0.72
N GLY A 85 2.01 -11.55 1.24
CA GLY A 85 0.62 -11.96 1.34
C GLY A 85 -0.04 -12.16 -0.02
N VAL A 86 0.20 -11.26 -0.98
CA VAL A 86 -0.27 -11.41 -2.37
C VAL A 86 0.42 -12.60 -3.04
N VAL A 87 1.74 -12.71 -2.91
CA VAL A 87 2.53 -13.82 -3.51
C VAL A 87 2.09 -15.19 -2.96
N ALA A 88 1.75 -15.25 -1.69
CA ALA A 88 1.28 -16.47 -1.04
C ALA A 88 -0.23 -16.73 -1.22
N GLY A 89 -0.95 -15.89 -1.98
CA GLY A 89 -2.39 -16.05 -2.20
C GLY A 89 -3.26 -15.87 -0.95
N LYS A 90 -2.75 -15.17 0.08
CA LYS A 90 -3.54 -14.86 1.29
C LYS A 90 -4.68 -13.89 1.00
N TYR A 91 -4.51 -13.06 0.00
CA TYR A 91 -5.49 -12.16 -0.56
C TYR A 91 -5.19 -11.90 -2.04
N HIS A 92 -6.20 -11.52 -2.79
CA HIS A 92 -6.14 -11.35 -4.24
C HIS A 92 -5.61 -9.98 -4.66
N ILE A 93 -5.71 -8.97 -3.77
CA ILE A 93 -5.48 -7.56 -4.07
C ILE A 93 -5.18 -6.76 -2.81
N THR A 94 -4.45 -5.64 -2.93
CA THR A 94 -4.38 -4.58 -1.90
C THR A 94 -4.55 -3.21 -2.56
N GLY A 95 -4.97 -2.18 -1.79
CA GLY A 95 -5.06 -0.80 -2.29
C GLY A 95 -3.79 0.01 -2.05
N SER A 96 -3.68 1.14 -2.72
CA SER A 96 -2.70 2.26 -2.55
C SER A 96 -1.26 1.85 -2.20
N ALA A 97 -0.77 0.78 -2.82
CA ALA A 97 0.61 0.38 -2.69
C ALA A 97 1.51 1.24 -3.59
N SER A 98 2.57 1.82 -3.02
CA SER A 98 3.58 2.54 -3.80
C SER A 98 4.24 1.63 -4.82
N ILE A 99 4.23 2.03 -6.09
CA ILE A 99 4.96 1.34 -7.14
C ILE A 99 6.46 1.61 -6.92
N LYS A 100 7.22 0.56 -6.64
CA LYS A 100 8.69 0.64 -6.48
C LYS A 100 9.37 -0.63 -6.98
N ALA A 101 10.59 -0.49 -7.48
CA ALA A 101 11.34 -1.59 -8.11
C ALA A 101 11.44 -2.85 -7.24
N SER A 102 11.64 -2.70 -5.93
CA SER A 102 11.73 -3.85 -5.01
C SER A 102 10.44 -4.66 -4.91
N ARG A 103 9.27 -4.00 -5.00
CA ARG A 103 7.96 -4.68 -5.00
C ARG A 103 7.65 -5.29 -6.36
N MET A 104 7.96 -4.56 -7.47
CA MET A 104 7.72 -5.05 -8.83
C MET A 104 8.50 -6.31 -9.18
N LYS A 105 9.59 -6.61 -8.48
CA LYS A 105 10.35 -7.86 -8.65
C LYS A 105 9.60 -9.10 -8.14
N ALA A 106 8.62 -8.93 -7.26
CA ALA A 106 7.94 -10.01 -6.57
C ALA A 106 6.44 -10.04 -6.82
N ALA A 107 5.82 -8.91 -7.13
CA ALA A 107 4.37 -8.81 -7.33
C ALA A 107 4.04 -7.90 -8.52
N GLY A 108 2.85 -8.10 -9.10
CA GLY A 108 2.27 -7.27 -10.12
C GLY A 108 1.59 -6.03 -9.56
N PHE A 109 1.30 -5.09 -10.42
CA PHE A 109 0.58 -3.87 -10.09
C PHE A 109 -0.49 -3.58 -11.14
N SER A 110 -1.57 -2.94 -10.72
CA SER A 110 -2.48 -2.28 -11.64
C SER A 110 -1.85 -1.03 -12.25
N GLU A 111 -2.53 -0.40 -13.21
CA GLU A 111 -2.28 0.99 -13.55
C GLU A 111 -2.49 1.87 -12.31
N SER A 112 -1.71 2.95 -12.22
CA SER A 112 -1.83 3.91 -11.13
C SER A 112 -3.14 4.69 -11.23
N TYR A 113 -3.83 4.85 -10.11
CA TYR A 113 -5.04 5.65 -10.01
C TYR A 113 -4.90 6.89 -9.12
N LEU A 114 -3.75 7.03 -8.45
CA LEU A 114 -3.44 8.15 -7.58
C LEU A 114 -1.91 8.35 -7.53
N SER A 115 -1.47 9.55 -7.22
CA SER A 115 -0.06 9.87 -7.01
C SER A 115 0.11 10.69 -5.74
N VAL A 116 1.18 10.42 -5.00
CA VAL A 116 1.57 11.17 -3.81
C VAL A 116 2.98 11.70 -3.96
N ASN A 117 3.31 12.68 -3.13
CA ASN A 117 4.67 13.11 -2.86
C ASN A 117 4.89 13.17 -1.34
N PHE A 118 6.13 13.28 -0.90
CA PHE A 118 6.45 13.22 0.52
C PHE A 118 6.88 14.58 1.05
N LYS A 119 6.40 14.85 2.27
CA LYS A 119 6.65 16.09 3.01
C LYS A 119 7.03 15.77 4.45
N PRO A 120 7.83 16.63 5.10
CA PRO A 120 8.19 16.50 6.50
C PRO A 120 7.18 17.22 7.40
N PHE A 121 6.92 16.65 8.55
CA PHE A 121 6.02 17.17 9.57
C PHE A 121 6.66 17.07 10.95
N THR A 122 6.25 17.98 11.84
CA THR A 122 6.68 18.05 13.23
C THR A 122 5.54 18.59 14.10
N THR A 123 5.82 18.93 15.35
CA THR A 123 4.87 19.56 16.25
C THR A 123 4.99 21.09 16.24
N ALA A 124 3.94 21.79 16.70
CA ALA A 124 3.87 23.25 16.68
C ALA A 124 4.99 23.92 17.50
N ASP A 125 5.43 23.28 18.59
CA ASP A 125 6.53 23.75 19.43
C ASP A 125 7.91 23.56 18.81
N LYS A 126 8.05 22.61 17.86
CA LYS A 126 9.33 22.30 17.20
C LYS A 126 9.46 22.85 15.78
N VAL A 127 8.36 23.28 15.14
CA VAL A 127 8.38 23.68 13.72
C VAL A 127 9.35 24.82 13.44
N GLY A 128 9.56 25.74 14.38
CA GLY A 128 10.53 26.83 14.26
C GLY A 128 12.01 26.41 14.24
N ASN A 129 12.30 25.13 14.56
CA ASN A 129 13.66 24.60 14.52
C ASN A 129 14.06 24.13 13.12
N PHE A 130 13.12 24.10 12.17
CA PHE A 130 13.33 23.52 10.84
C PHE A 130 12.92 24.54 9.77
N ASP A 131 13.79 24.74 8.78
CA ASP A 131 13.61 25.66 7.65
C ASP A 131 13.76 24.99 6.28
N GLY A 132 13.76 23.67 6.26
CA GLY A 132 13.88 22.87 5.03
C GLY A 132 14.36 21.45 5.28
N TRP A 133 14.64 20.74 4.21
CA TRP A 133 15.12 19.36 4.27
C TRP A 133 16.49 19.24 4.93
N ASP A 134 17.36 20.21 4.74
CA ASP A 134 18.74 20.18 5.23
C ASP A 134 18.82 20.38 6.75
N SER A 135 17.93 21.17 7.32
CA SER A 135 17.82 21.34 8.77
C SER A 135 17.34 20.06 9.50
N ILE A 136 16.68 19.14 8.78
CA ILE A 136 16.30 17.83 9.32
C ILE A 136 17.49 16.87 9.33
N ASN A 137 18.41 16.96 8.35
CA ASN A 137 19.55 16.07 8.22
C ASN A 137 20.71 16.49 9.14
N GLN A 138 20.47 16.63 10.42
CA GLN A 138 21.46 17.06 11.42
C GLN A 138 21.64 16.01 12.52
N SER A 139 22.84 15.96 13.06
CA SER A 139 23.10 15.15 14.26
C SER A 139 22.22 15.63 15.43
N GLY A 140 21.61 14.68 16.13
CA GLY A 140 20.69 14.96 17.23
C GLY A 140 19.23 15.15 16.83
N VAL A 141 18.90 15.17 15.52
CA VAL A 141 17.51 15.12 15.04
C VAL A 141 17.07 13.66 14.91
N VAL A 142 15.91 13.32 15.48
CA VAL A 142 15.30 12.00 15.39
C VAL A 142 14.16 12.05 14.38
N VAL A 143 14.29 11.28 13.28
CA VAL A 143 13.28 11.18 12.23
C VAL A 143 12.55 9.86 12.33
N ALA A 144 11.25 9.89 12.61
CA ALA A 144 10.43 8.70 12.69
C ALA A 144 9.88 8.27 11.33
N THR A 145 9.85 6.97 11.10
CA THR A 145 9.23 6.34 9.92
C THR A 145 8.58 5.02 10.29
N THR A 146 7.74 4.47 9.41
CA THR A 146 7.09 3.17 9.63
C THR A 146 7.78 2.08 8.83
N LEU A 147 8.15 1.01 9.52
CA LEU A 147 8.90 -0.13 9.00
C LEU A 147 8.13 -0.82 7.85
N GLY A 148 8.85 -1.19 6.78
CA GLY A 148 8.29 -1.87 5.60
C GLY A 148 7.56 -0.97 4.61
N THR A 149 7.31 0.31 4.94
CA THR A 149 6.74 1.27 4.00
C THR A 149 7.71 1.64 2.88
N ALA A 150 7.23 2.32 1.85
CA ALA A 150 8.10 2.88 0.82
C ALA A 150 8.97 4.02 1.35
N MET A 151 8.51 4.73 2.37
CA MET A 151 9.20 5.89 2.97
C MET A 151 10.44 5.49 3.75
N GLU A 152 10.46 4.32 4.39
CA GLU A 152 11.57 3.92 5.24
C GLU A 152 12.94 3.98 4.56
N PRO A 153 13.17 3.35 3.39
CA PRO A 153 14.45 3.47 2.71
C PRO A 153 14.74 4.89 2.18
N MET A 154 13.69 5.64 1.81
CA MET A 154 13.86 7.03 1.37
C MET A 154 14.34 7.93 2.50
N VAL A 155 13.71 7.85 3.67
CA VAL A 155 14.07 8.63 4.87
C VAL A 155 15.50 8.33 5.29
N LYS A 156 15.91 7.06 5.29
CA LYS A 156 17.30 6.65 5.57
C LYS A 156 18.30 7.24 4.58
N ALA A 157 17.92 7.32 3.30
CA ALA A 157 18.79 7.90 2.26
C ALA A 157 18.83 9.43 2.30
N TRP A 158 17.72 10.08 2.67
CA TRP A 158 17.63 11.55 2.72
C TRP A 158 18.30 12.17 3.93
N PHE A 159 18.37 11.43 5.04
CA PHE A 159 18.86 11.94 6.32
C PHE A 159 19.96 11.06 6.92
N PRO A 160 21.09 10.90 6.22
CA PRO A 160 22.19 10.03 6.70
C PRO A 160 22.85 10.53 7.99
N ASN A 161 22.67 11.80 8.36
CA ASN A 161 23.25 12.40 9.57
C ASN A 161 22.27 12.41 10.76
N ALA A 162 20.96 12.20 10.52
CA ALA A 162 19.96 12.13 11.56
C ALA A 162 19.79 10.72 12.11
N GLU A 163 19.23 10.60 13.30
CA GLU A 163 18.82 9.31 13.84
C GLU A 163 17.50 8.88 13.21
N ILE A 164 17.44 7.69 12.62
CA ILE A 164 16.22 7.15 12.02
C ILE A 164 15.56 6.15 12.95
N LYS A 165 14.38 6.51 13.45
CA LYS A 165 13.53 5.65 14.29
C LYS A 165 12.45 4.97 13.46
N SER A 166 12.67 3.70 13.11
CA SER A 166 11.66 2.89 12.41
C SER A 166 10.73 2.22 13.43
N VAL A 167 9.42 2.45 13.32
CA VAL A 167 8.41 1.84 14.19
C VAL A 167 7.61 0.78 13.45
N GLU A 168 7.19 -0.24 14.17
CA GLU A 168 6.44 -1.36 13.63
C GLU A 168 4.93 -1.11 13.67
N ALA A 169 4.22 -1.46 12.58
CA ALA A 169 2.77 -1.36 12.55
C ALA A 169 2.12 -2.15 13.72
N PRO A 170 1.00 -1.68 14.29
CA PRO A 170 0.16 -0.58 13.82
C PRO A 170 0.65 0.83 14.22
N ALA A 171 1.78 0.94 14.95
CA ALA A 171 2.36 2.24 15.28
C ALA A 171 2.86 2.95 14.01
N ARG A 172 2.69 4.27 13.98
CA ARG A 172 3.08 5.14 12.87
C ARG A 172 4.10 6.18 13.34
N GLY A 173 4.97 6.61 12.42
CA GLY A 173 6.00 7.61 12.73
C GLY A 173 5.46 8.91 13.33
N TYR A 174 4.28 9.38 12.91
CA TYR A 174 3.66 10.58 13.47
C TYR A 174 3.32 10.45 14.97
N GLN A 175 2.98 9.25 15.45
CA GLN A 175 2.68 9.01 16.86
C GLN A 175 3.93 9.17 17.74
N GLU A 176 5.12 8.83 17.22
CA GLU A 176 6.38 9.05 17.91
C GLU A 176 6.67 10.55 18.08
N VAL A 177 6.36 11.34 17.06
CA VAL A 177 6.53 12.80 17.10
C VAL A 177 5.53 13.44 18.08
N LEU A 178 4.25 13.07 18.01
CA LEU A 178 3.23 13.55 18.96
C LEU A 178 3.54 13.16 20.41
N ALA A 179 4.18 12.03 20.63
CA ALA A 179 4.60 11.56 21.96
C ALA A 179 5.96 12.15 22.41
N GLY A 180 6.59 13.02 21.63
CA GLY A 180 7.88 13.64 21.95
C GLY A 180 9.08 12.70 21.86
N ARG A 181 8.92 11.51 21.26
CA ARG A 181 9.99 10.49 21.11
C ARG A 181 10.73 10.57 19.78
N ALA A 182 10.31 11.49 18.89
CA ALA A 182 10.99 11.88 17.68
C ALA A 182 10.73 13.36 17.40
N ASP A 183 11.50 13.95 16.50
CA ASP A 183 11.39 15.37 16.16
C ASP A 183 10.58 15.57 14.89
N VAL A 184 10.79 14.72 13.89
CA VAL A 184 10.20 14.83 12.55
C VAL A 184 9.65 13.49 12.12
N PHE A 185 8.56 13.51 11.37
CA PHE A 185 8.14 12.37 10.55
C PHE A 185 7.94 12.81 9.10
N VAL A 186 8.17 11.88 8.18
CA VAL A 186 7.92 12.09 6.76
C VAL A 186 6.77 11.20 6.34
N THR A 187 5.79 11.78 5.66
CA THR A 187 4.67 11.03 5.10
C THR A 187 4.20 11.64 3.78
N SER A 188 3.20 11.00 3.15
CA SER A 188 2.60 11.54 1.94
C SER A 188 1.88 12.89 2.21
N ASN A 189 1.85 13.74 1.20
CA ASN A 189 1.09 14.99 1.26
C ASN A 189 -0.38 14.78 1.65
N LEU A 190 -0.98 13.66 1.22
CA LEU A 190 -2.38 13.34 1.50
C LEU A 190 -2.59 12.90 2.96
N GLU A 191 -1.81 11.94 3.46
CA GLU A 191 -1.84 11.56 4.88
C GLU A 191 -1.49 12.76 5.78
N GLY A 192 -0.46 13.52 5.41
CA GLY A 192 -0.05 14.70 6.16
C GLY A 192 -1.15 15.77 6.27
N SER A 193 -1.91 16.00 5.20
CA SER A 193 -3.08 16.89 5.23
C SER A 193 -4.15 16.39 6.18
N THR A 194 -4.45 15.11 6.17
CA THR A 194 -5.41 14.49 7.08
C THR A 194 -4.94 14.57 8.53
N LEU A 195 -3.65 14.32 8.80
CA LEU A 195 -3.07 14.40 10.13
C LEU A 195 -3.12 15.83 10.67
N LYS A 196 -2.81 16.84 9.85
CA LYS A 196 -2.95 18.26 10.24
C LYS A 196 -4.39 18.66 10.58
N ALA A 197 -5.36 18.08 9.88
CA ALA A 197 -6.78 18.33 10.17
C ALA A 197 -7.25 17.61 11.45
N THR A 198 -6.64 16.46 11.78
CA THR A 198 -7.01 15.64 12.95
C THR A 198 -6.29 16.10 14.23
N TYR A 199 -5.02 16.47 14.13
CA TYR A 199 -4.17 16.83 15.25
C TYR A 199 -3.68 18.27 15.09
N SER A 200 -4.18 19.20 15.91
CA SER A 200 -3.85 20.63 15.86
C SER A 200 -2.36 20.91 16.08
N GLU A 201 -1.68 20.01 16.79
CA GLU A 201 -0.25 20.05 17.09
C GLU A 201 0.62 19.75 15.86
N VAL A 202 0.12 18.97 14.88
CA VAL A 202 0.90 18.60 13.69
C VAL A 202 1.05 19.80 12.77
N LYS A 203 2.29 20.12 12.43
CA LYS A 203 2.68 21.18 11.50
C LYS A 203 3.56 20.64 10.39
N GLU A 204 3.33 21.15 9.19
CA GLU A 204 4.20 20.90 8.04
C GLU A 204 5.44 21.78 8.16
N ILE A 205 6.63 21.20 8.00
CA ILE A 205 7.87 21.96 7.92
C ILE A 205 7.91 22.64 6.54
N SER A 206 8.25 23.93 6.50
CA SER A 206 8.40 24.67 5.24
C SER A 206 9.54 24.08 4.42
N ILE A 207 9.28 23.76 3.17
CA ILE A 207 10.24 23.17 2.22
C ILE A 207 10.11 23.83 0.86
N ASP A 208 11.19 23.87 0.09
CA ASP A 208 11.19 24.40 -1.29
C ASP A 208 10.31 23.55 -2.20
N ALA A 209 10.41 22.22 -2.09
CA ALA A 209 9.62 21.30 -2.88
C ALA A 209 9.43 19.94 -2.14
N PRO A 210 8.28 19.29 -2.34
CA PRO A 210 8.09 17.91 -1.88
C PRO A 210 9.01 16.97 -2.65
N ARG A 211 9.34 15.82 -2.03
CA ARG A 211 10.23 14.81 -2.61
C ARG A 211 9.49 13.60 -3.13
N ALA A 212 10.13 12.86 -4.04
CA ALA A 212 9.77 11.54 -4.53
C ALA A 212 8.30 11.41 -4.96
N PRO A 213 7.87 12.03 -6.06
CA PRO A 213 6.57 11.75 -6.67
C PRO A 213 6.42 10.23 -6.85
N THR A 214 5.39 9.65 -6.26
CA THR A 214 5.21 8.20 -6.20
C THR A 214 3.81 7.82 -6.63
N PRO A 215 3.67 7.05 -7.71
CA PRO A 215 2.38 6.50 -8.12
C PRO A 215 1.93 5.42 -7.15
N LEU A 216 0.64 5.44 -6.82
CA LEU A 216 -0.04 4.42 -6.02
C LEU A 216 -0.92 3.56 -6.93
N ALA A 217 -0.90 2.26 -6.71
CA ALA A 217 -1.65 1.29 -7.47
C ALA A 217 -2.11 0.11 -6.59
N MET A 218 -2.94 -0.75 -7.14
CA MET A 218 -3.31 -2.00 -6.50
C MET A 218 -2.20 -3.03 -6.71
N LEU A 219 -1.80 -3.72 -5.64
CA LEU A 219 -0.82 -4.80 -5.68
C LEU A 219 -1.55 -6.12 -5.96
N LEU A 220 -1.03 -6.91 -6.90
CA LEU A 220 -1.66 -8.08 -7.49
C LEU A 220 -0.64 -9.22 -7.63
N PRO A 221 -1.05 -10.49 -7.84
CA PRO A 221 -0.13 -11.55 -8.24
C PRO A 221 0.60 -11.19 -9.55
N GLN A 222 1.93 -11.41 -9.59
CA GLN A 222 2.79 -10.95 -10.69
C GLN A 222 2.51 -11.67 -12.02
N ASP A 223 2.20 -12.94 -11.96
CA ASP A 223 2.01 -13.82 -13.11
C ASP A 223 0.54 -13.96 -13.56
N ASP A 224 -0.37 -13.23 -12.90
CA ASP A 224 -1.80 -13.25 -13.22
C ASP A 224 -2.18 -12.07 -14.13
N GLN A 225 -1.80 -12.14 -15.39
CA GLN A 225 -2.12 -11.09 -16.36
C GLN A 225 -3.63 -10.95 -16.62
N VAL A 226 -4.40 -12.00 -16.43
CA VAL A 226 -5.87 -11.96 -16.58
C VAL A 226 -6.49 -11.07 -15.50
N TRP A 227 -6.09 -11.28 -14.23
CA TRP A 227 -6.56 -10.45 -13.12
C TRP A 227 -6.06 -9.01 -13.21
N ILE A 228 -4.79 -8.80 -13.55
CA ILE A 228 -4.20 -7.46 -13.76
C ILE A 228 -4.97 -6.71 -14.84
N ASN A 229 -5.27 -7.34 -15.98
CA ASN A 229 -6.01 -6.70 -17.07
C ASN A 229 -7.44 -6.36 -16.67
N PHE A 230 -8.13 -7.26 -15.95
CA PHE A 230 -9.47 -7.00 -15.44
C PHE A 230 -9.49 -5.76 -14.55
N VAL A 231 -8.59 -5.70 -13.56
CA VAL A 231 -8.48 -4.55 -12.65
C VAL A 231 -8.14 -3.27 -13.41
N ASN A 232 -7.23 -3.30 -14.37
CA ASN A 232 -6.86 -2.14 -15.18
C ASN A 232 -8.04 -1.62 -16.01
N HIS A 233 -8.80 -2.50 -16.65
CA HIS A 233 -9.99 -2.09 -17.41
C HIS A 233 -11.08 -1.54 -16.48
N TRP A 234 -11.27 -2.15 -15.30
CA TRP A 234 -12.18 -1.64 -14.29
C TRP A 234 -11.78 -0.23 -13.82
N ILE A 235 -10.50 0.00 -13.52
CA ILE A 235 -9.98 1.34 -13.16
C ILE A 235 -10.31 2.35 -14.25
N LYS A 236 -10.05 2.06 -15.52
CA LYS A 236 -10.35 2.95 -16.65
C LYS A 236 -11.83 3.29 -16.76
N ILE A 237 -12.71 2.30 -16.62
CA ILE A 237 -14.15 2.50 -16.64
C ILE A 237 -14.59 3.41 -15.48
N LYS A 238 -14.09 3.16 -14.27
CA LYS A 238 -14.43 3.95 -13.09
C LYS A 238 -13.86 5.36 -13.12
N GLN A 239 -12.67 5.56 -13.69
CA GLN A 239 -12.11 6.89 -13.94
C GLN A 239 -12.98 7.67 -14.94
N ALA A 240 -13.36 7.07 -16.06
CA ALA A 240 -14.23 7.70 -17.05
C ALA A 240 -15.61 8.08 -16.49
N LYS A 241 -16.12 7.33 -15.50
CA LYS A 241 -17.38 7.63 -14.79
C LYS A 241 -17.21 8.62 -13.62
N GLY A 242 -16.00 9.12 -13.35
CA GLY A 242 -15.71 10.05 -12.26
C GLY A 242 -15.71 9.45 -10.85
N PHE A 243 -15.78 8.13 -10.72
CA PHE A 243 -15.87 7.45 -9.42
C PHE A 243 -14.64 7.74 -8.53
N PHE A 244 -13.43 7.63 -9.07
CA PHE A 244 -12.21 7.91 -8.30
C PHE A 244 -12.16 9.36 -7.80
N LYS A 245 -12.60 10.33 -8.63
CA LYS A 245 -12.72 11.73 -8.21
C LYS A 245 -13.71 11.90 -7.07
N GLN A 246 -14.90 11.29 -7.19
CA GLN A 246 -15.91 11.33 -6.13
C GLN A 246 -15.40 10.73 -4.81
N MET A 247 -14.65 9.62 -4.88
CA MET A 247 -14.07 9.00 -3.69
C MET A 247 -12.95 9.86 -3.08
N ALA A 248 -12.12 10.51 -3.92
CA ALA A 248 -11.12 11.45 -3.46
C ALA A 248 -11.77 12.64 -2.72
N GLU A 249 -12.80 13.25 -3.29
CA GLU A 249 -13.57 14.32 -2.65
C GLU A 249 -14.20 13.88 -1.31
N LYS A 250 -14.78 12.66 -1.27
CA LYS A 250 -15.37 12.08 -0.05
C LYS A 250 -14.35 11.96 1.08
N TRP A 251 -13.10 11.64 0.76
CA TRP A 251 -12.05 11.39 1.74
C TRP A 251 -11.06 12.56 1.91
N GLY A 252 -11.32 13.70 1.24
CA GLY A 252 -10.50 14.92 1.36
C GLY A 252 -9.11 14.80 0.72
N LEU A 253 -9.00 14.03 -0.39
CA LEU A 253 -7.77 13.82 -1.15
C LEU A 253 -7.63 14.76 -2.34
#